data_1fad6aa5c532583e7931d1a2c4b8e54f
#
_entry.id   1fad6aa5c532583e7931d1a2c4b8e54f
#
_cell.length_a   1.000
_cell.length_b   1.000
_cell.length_c   1.000
_cell.angle_alpha   90.00
_cell.angle_beta   90.00
_cell.angle_gamma   90.00
#
_symmetry.space_group_name_H-M   'P 1'
#
loop_
_entity.id
_entity.type
_entity.pdbx_description
1 polymer ?
#
loop_
_entity_poly.entity_id
_entity_poly.type
_entity_poly.pdbx_seq_one_letter_code
_entity_poly.pdbx_strand_id
1 'polypeptide(L)'
;DPVLLDEILDSAAKEYDASTVAVMRRADLDAVQDQARKHPRVLSAVLAELEQVCTLNQRTAEACLYSLPRGGKKITGPSVRFAELVAYAWGSIRVSSTIVAVEDNAVVVNGVAHDLQTNRVIEVQIRRLVQKKKNAAAADDDDKQLAVSSGTSIAVRNAILRLVPRALLEQALDAAKRAATGKGTIEQRRADAVRAFASVGVDEAGMLTAIGRAGIEDVSIDDL
;
A
#
# COMPACT_ATOMS: atom_id res chain seq x y z
N ASP A 1 -20.22 -16.68 -43.49
CA ASP A 1 -21.62 -16.30 -43.14
C ASP A 1 -21.62 -15.69 -41.73
N PRO A 2 -21.94 -14.39 -41.54
CA PRO A 2 -21.92 -13.75 -40.21
C PRO A 2 -22.83 -14.44 -39.18
N VAL A 3 -23.91 -15.02 -39.63
CA VAL A 3 -24.88 -15.73 -38.80
C VAL A 3 -24.26 -16.96 -38.11
N LEU A 4 -23.39 -17.68 -38.82
CA LEU A 4 -22.72 -18.87 -38.29
C LEU A 4 -21.70 -18.51 -37.20
N LEU A 5 -21.05 -17.35 -37.29
CA LEU A 5 -20.10 -16.86 -36.30
C LEU A 5 -20.81 -16.44 -34.99
N ASP A 6 -21.97 -15.75 -35.13
CA ASP A 6 -22.77 -15.36 -33.99
C ASP A 6 -23.41 -16.56 -33.27
N GLU A 7 -23.84 -17.59 -34.02
CA GLU A 7 -24.33 -18.84 -33.44
C GLU A 7 -23.22 -19.64 -32.72
N ILE A 8 -21.99 -19.65 -33.25
CA ILE A 8 -20.83 -20.30 -32.61
C ILE A 8 -20.44 -19.54 -31.33
N LEU A 9 -20.42 -18.19 -31.38
CA LEU A 9 -20.10 -17.36 -30.23
C LEU A 9 -21.19 -17.45 -29.14
N ASP A 10 -22.45 -17.51 -29.52
CA ASP A 10 -23.59 -17.66 -28.59
C ASP A 10 -23.65 -19.07 -28.00
N SER A 11 -23.26 -20.09 -28.77
CA SER A 11 -23.09 -21.48 -28.29
C SER A 11 -21.91 -21.61 -27.33
N ALA A 12 -20.77 -20.99 -27.64
CA ALA A 12 -19.60 -20.97 -26.76
C ALA A 12 -19.85 -20.20 -25.46
N ALA A 13 -20.63 -19.10 -25.53
CA ALA A 13 -21.05 -18.32 -24.34
C ALA A 13 -22.04 -19.08 -23.45
N LYS A 14 -22.85 -19.98 -24.01
CA LYS A 14 -23.78 -20.82 -23.25
C LYS A 14 -23.16 -22.05 -22.61
N GLU A 15 -21.96 -22.45 -23.01
CA GLU A 15 -21.31 -23.68 -22.56
C GLU A 15 -20.68 -23.58 -21.16
N TYR A 16 -20.49 -22.37 -20.65
CA TYR A 16 -19.97 -22.13 -19.30
C TYR A 16 -21.06 -21.56 -18.39
N ASP A 17 -21.83 -22.44 -17.77
CA ASP A 17 -22.73 -22.00 -16.71
C ASP A 17 -21.93 -21.52 -15.45
N ALA A 18 -22.60 -20.81 -14.54
CA ALA A 18 -21.97 -20.28 -13.32
C ALA A 18 -21.37 -21.40 -12.44
N SER A 19 -21.89 -22.63 -12.53
CA SER A 19 -21.42 -23.79 -11.76
C SER A 19 -20.08 -24.30 -12.33
N THR A 20 -19.93 -24.40 -13.63
CA THR A 20 -18.70 -24.80 -14.29
C THR A 20 -17.57 -23.79 -13.99
N VAL A 21 -17.84 -22.49 -14.09
CA VAL A 21 -16.88 -21.43 -13.74
C VAL A 21 -16.47 -21.51 -12.27
N ALA A 22 -17.40 -21.79 -11.37
CA ALA A 22 -17.11 -21.94 -9.94
C ALA A 22 -16.22 -23.16 -9.66
N VAL A 23 -16.48 -24.30 -10.33
CA VAL A 23 -15.66 -25.51 -10.22
C VAL A 23 -14.23 -25.26 -10.73
N MET A 24 -14.08 -24.62 -11.90
CA MET A 24 -12.75 -24.27 -12.45
C MET A 24 -11.98 -23.35 -11.51
N ARG A 25 -12.61 -22.27 -11.00
CA ARG A 25 -11.98 -21.36 -10.03
C ARG A 25 -11.54 -22.06 -8.74
N ARG A 26 -12.33 -23.05 -8.28
CA ARG A 26 -11.96 -23.84 -7.10
C ARG A 26 -10.76 -24.74 -7.40
N ALA A 27 -10.76 -25.42 -8.52
CA ALA A 27 -9.62 -26.26 -8.96
C ALA A 27 -8.32 -25.45 -9.11
N ASP A 28 -8.41 -24.25 -9.69
CA ASP A 28 -7.27 -23.33 -9.80
C ASP A 28 -6.76 -22.91 -8.42
N LEU A 29 -7.67 -22.58 -7.50
CA LEU A 29 -7.30 -22.20 -6.14
C LEU A 29 -6.64 -23.37 -5.40
N ASP A 30 -7.19 -24.57 -5.50
CA ASP A 30 -6.64 -25.77 -4.87
C ASP A 30 -5.23 -26.07 -5.44
N ALA A 31 -5.03 -25.94 -6.76
CA ALA A 31 -3.74 -26.14 -7.40
C ALA A 31 -2.67 -25.15 -6.93
N VAL A 32 -3.00 -23.85 -6.81
CA VAL A 32 -2.01 -22.85 -6.34
C VAL A 32 -1.73 -23.00 -4.84
N GLN A 33 -2.72 -23.42 -4.02
CA GLN A 33 -2.50 -23.74 -2.61
C GLN A 33 -1.61 -24.96 -2.43
N ASP A 34 -1.80 -25.99 -3.24
CA ASP A 34 -0.93 -27.19 -3.22
C ASP A 34 0.51 -26.84 -3.59
N GLN A 35 0.72 -25.98 -4.59
CA GLN A 35 2.06 -25.48 -4.93
C GLN A 35 2.66 -24.67 -3.79
N ALA A 36 1.89 -23.79 -3.14
CA ALA A 36 2.36 -23.01 -2.01
C ALA A 36 2.78 -23.88 -0.82
N ARG A 37 2.08 -25.01 -0.58
CA ARG A 37 2.42 -25.97 0.48
C ARG A 37 3.63 -26.84 0.14
N LYS A 38 3.82 -27.18 -1.14
CA LYS A 38 5.01 -27.93 -1.60
C LYS A 38 6.29 -27.11 -1.50
N HIS A 39 6.19 -25.79 -1.60
CA HIS A 39 7.30 -24.85 -1.51
C HIS A 39 7.10 -23.89 -0.33
N PRO A 40 7.20 -24.39 0.92
CA PRO A 40 6.95 -23.57 2.09
C PRO A 40 8.01 -22.47 2.21
N ARG A 41 7.57 -21.27 2.61
CA ARG A 41 8.48 -20.15 2.85
C ARG A 41 9.43 -20.44 4.01
N VAL A 42 10.65 -19.97 3.87
CA VAL A 42 11.64 -19.94 4.96
C VAL A 42 11.63 -18.52 5.54
N LEU A 43 11.13 -18.37 6.78
CA LEU A 43 10.85 -17.04 7.35
C LEU A 43 12.09 -16.14 7.39
N SER A 44 13.26 -16.68 7.72
CA SER A 44 14.51 -15.90 7.72
C SER A 44 14.88 -15.36 6.34
N ALA A 45 14.66 -16.14 5.28
CA ALA A 45 14.91 -15.70 3.91
C ALA A 45 13.92 -14.61 3.48
N VAL A 46 12.63 -14.79 3.82
CA VAL A 46 11.58 -13.79 3.56
C VAL A 46 11.90 -12.45 4.24
N LEU A 47 12.30 -12.46 5.50
CA LEU A 47 12.62 -11.23 6.23
C LEU A 47 13.87 -10.54 5.67
N ALA A 48 14.90 -11.31 5.29
CA ALA A 48 16.09 -10.77 4.65
C ALA A 48 15.77 -10.16 3.29
N GLU A 49 14.96 -10.85 2.46
CA GLU A 49 14.51 -10.34 1.17
C GLU A 49 13.69 -9.06 1.32
N LEU A 50 12.74 -9.04 2.27
CA LEU A 50 11.92 -7.86 2.54
C LEU A 50 12.79 -6.65 2.92
N GLU A 51 13.76 -6.81 3.81
CA GLU A 51 14.68 -5.74 4.18
C GLU A 51 15.51 -5.27 2.96
N GLN A 52 16.02 -6.20 2.17
CA GLN A 52 16.79 -5.89 0.95
C GLN A 52 15.97 -5.09 -0.05
N VAL A 53 14.75 -5.51 -0.38
CA VAL A 53 13.94 -4.81 -1.39
C VAL A 53 13.45 -3.45 -0.89
N CYS A 54 13.15 -3.30 0.40
CA CYS A 54 12.77 -2.02 1.00
C CYS A 54 13.92 -1.00 1.03
N THR A 55 15.17 -1.45 1.04
CA THR A 55 16.37 -0.62 1.15
C THR A 55 17.20 -0.57 -0.14
N LEU A 56 16.66 -1.08 -1.25
CA LEU A 56 17.34 -1.20 -2.55
C LEU A 56 18.00 0.13 -2.99
N ASN A 57 17.29 1.24 -2.80
CA ASN A 57 17.79 2.60 -2.97
C ASN A 57 16.92 3.57 -2.14
N GLN A 58 17.39 4.81 -1.99
CA GLN A 58 16.69 5.83 -1.21
C GLN A 58 15.25 6.07 -1.70
N ARG A 59 15.03 6.15 -3.01
CA ARG A 59 13.69 6.39 -3.59
C ARG A 59 12.72 5.24 -3.27
N THR A 60 13.17 3.99 -3.30
CA THR A 60 12.36 2.83 -2.91
C THR A 60 12.02 2.89 -1.41
N ALA A 61 12.99 3.25 -0.59
CA ALA A 61 12.80 3.37 0.85
C ALA A 61 11.81 4.51 1.20
N GLU A 62 11.93 5.67 0.56
CA GLU A 62 10.97 6.78 0.67
C GLU A 62 9.56 6.34 0.26
N ALA A 63 9.43 5.58 -0.83
CA ALA A 63 8.14 5.06 -1.31
C ALA A 63 7.49 4.07 -0.33
N CYS A 64 8.26 3.41 0.55
CA CYS A 64 7.72 2.54 1.60
C CYS A 64 6.91 3.30 2.67
N LEU A 65 7.05 4.63 2.75
CA LEU A 65 6.44 5.45 3.78
C LEU A 65 5.42 6.40 3.16
N TYR A 66 4.32 6.63 3.87
CA TYR A 66 3.44 7.75 3.56
C TYR A 66 3.52 8.81 4.64
N SER A 67 3.28 10.04 4.27
CA SER A 67 3.21 11.16 5.18
C SER A 67 2.01 12.04 4.82
N LEU A 68 1.13 12.27 5.79
CA LEU A 68 -0.08 13.07 5.62
C LEU A 68 -0.13 14.17 6.69
N PRO A 69 -0.23 15.44 6.31
CA PRO A 69 -0.51 16.53 7.26
C PRO A 69 -1.95 16.40 7.76
N ARG A 70 -2.14 16.40 9.06
CA ARG A 70 -3.47 16.36 9.69
C ARG A 70 -3.48 17.14 10.99
N GLY A 71 -4.25 18.24 11.03
CA GLY A 71 -4.42 19.04 12.25
C GLY A 71 -3.10 19.59 12.82
N GLY A 72 -2.20 20.07 11.94
CA GLY A 72 -0.88 20.60 12.35
C GLY A 72 0.16 19.53 12.70
N LYS A 73 -0.21 18.24 12.63
CA LYS A 73 0.71 17.12 12.86
C LYS A 73 0.96 16.35 11.55
N LYS A 74 2.14 15.78 11.43
CA LYS A 74 2.51 14.87 10.33
C LYS A 74 2.25 13.44 10.78
N ILE A 75 1.31 12.75 10.11
CA ILE A 75 1.04 11.33 10.35
C ILE A 75 1.82 10.54 9.33
N THR A 76 2.73 9.68 9.80
CA THR A 76 3.53 8.78 8.96
C THR A 76 3.12 7.33 9.18
N GLY A 77 3.36 6.49 8.19
CA GLY A 77 3.07 5.06 8.29
C GLY A 77 3.53 4.29 7.05
N PRO A 78 3.39 2.95 7.07
CA PRO A 78 3.72 2.12 5.91
C PRO A 78 2.76 2.41 4.75
N SER A 79 3.32 2.70 3.58
CA SER A 79 2.57 3.00 2.36
C SER A 79 1.98 1.74 1.71
N VAL A 80 1.16 1.89 0.66
CA VAL A 80 0.73 0.76 -0.17
C VAL A 80 1.93 0.10 -0.86
N ARG A 81 2.97 0.86 -1.21
CA ARG A 81 4.19 0.31 -1.82
C ARG A 81 4.95 -0.60 -0.87
N PHE A 82 5.03 -0.24 0.41
CA PHE A 82 5.57 -1.16 1.42
C PHE A 82 4.74 -2.45 1.51
N ALA A 83 3.41 -2.37 1.52
CA ALA A 83 2.56 -3.55 1.54
C ALA A 83 2.74 -4.44 0.30
N GLU A 84 2.93 -3.86 -0.89
CA GLU A 84 3.25 -4.59 -2.12
C GLU A 84 4.60 -5.33 -2.00
N LEU A 85 5.64 -4.69 -1.44
CA LEU A 85 6.92 -5.35 -1.17
C LEU A 85 6.80 -6.45 -0.11
N VAL A 86 5.97 -6.25 0.91
CA VAL A 86 5.63 -7.31 1.88
C VAL A 86 5.00 -8.50 1.18
N ALA A 87 4.00 -8.28 0.32
CA ALA A 87 3.35 -9.36 -0.42
C ALA A 87 4.32 -10.08 -1.37
N TYR A 88 5.22 -9.34 -2.02
CA TYR A 88 6.27 -9.87 -2.88
C TYR A 88 7.22 -10.80 -2.10
N ALA A 89 7.85 -10.30 -1.03
CA ALA A 89 8.80 -11.06 -0.23
C ALA A 89 8.15 -12.22 0.53
N TRP A 90 6.91 -12.04 1.02
CA TRP A 90 6.18 -13.11 1.70
C TRP A 90 5.89 -14.29 0.79
N GLY A 91 5.68 -14.03 -0.50
CA GLY A 91 5.36 -15.04 -1.49
C GLY A 91 4.02 -15.74 -1.24
N SER A 92 3.48 -16.41 -2.24
CA SER A 92 2.24 -17.17 -2.14
C SER A 92 1.07 -16.42 -1.50
N ILE A 93 1.00 -15.09 -1.71
CA ILE A 93 -0.15 -14.25 -1.32
C ILE A 93 -0.99 -13.93 -2.56
N ARG A 94 -2.28 -14.22 -2.49
CA ARG A 94 -3.27 -13.72 -3.44
C ARG A 94 -3.90 -12.45 -2.88
N VAL A 95 -3.85 -11.37 -3.67
CA VAL A 95 -4.43 -10.07 -3.30
C VAL A 95 -5.52 -9.72 -4.31
N SER A 96 -6.65 -9.21 -3.81
CA SER A 96 -7.72 -8.71 -4.65
C SER A 96 -8.45 -7.54 -3.99
N SER A 97 -9.17 -6.77 -4.80
CA SER A 97 -10.08 -5.74 -4.32
C SER A 97 -11.38 -5.78 -5.11
N THR A 98 -12.47 -5.36 -4.47
CA THR A 98 -13.80 -5.29 -5.08
C THR A 98 -14.46 -3.99 -4.66
N ILE A 99 -15.02 -3.27 -5.62
CA ILE A 99 -15.88 -2.12 -5.35
C ILE A 99 -17.24 -2.69 -4.93
N VAL A 100 -17.62 -2.44 -3.68
CA VAL A 100 -18.86 -2.95 -3.10
C VAL A 100 -20.03 -2.01 -3.40
N ALA A 101 -19.78 -0.69 -3.29
CA ALA A 101 -20.78 0.33 -3.57
C ALA A 101 -20.12 1.64 -4.00
N VAL A 102 -20.80 2.38 -4.87
CA VAL A 102 -20.51 3.76 -5.20
C VAL A 102 -21.73 4.59 -4.80
N GLU A 103 -21.58 5.38 -3.75
CA GLU A 103 -22.59 6.29 -3.21
C GLU A 103 -22.33 7.71 -3.75
N ASP A 104 -23.27 8.63 -3.56
CA ASP A 104 -23.10 10.02 -4.01
C ASP A 104 -21.89 10.71 -3.36
N ASN A 105 -21.62 10.40 -2.10
CA ASN A 105 -20.57 11.06 -1.29
C ASN A 105 -19.48 10.09 -0.78
N ALA A 106 -19.54 8.83 -1.13
CA ALA A 106 -18.57 7.82 -0.68
C ALA A 106 -18.48 6.64 -1.64
N VAL A 107 -17.36 5.94 -1.57
CA VAL A 107 -17.19 4.64 -2.20
C VAL A 107 -16.87 3.61 -1.11
N VAL A 108 -17.39 2.40 -1.26
CA VAL A 108 -17.11 1.27 -0.38
C VAL A 108 -16.29 0.27 -1.17
N VAL A 109 -15.08 -0.01 -0.68
CA VAL A 109 -14.15 -0.93 -1.31
C VAL A 109 -13.77 -2.01 -0.32
N ASN A 110 -13.74 -3.23 -0.78
CA ASN A 110 -13.27 -4.38 -0.05
C ASN A 110 -11.90 -4.83 -0.57
N GLY A 111 -10.92 -4.98 0.32
CA GLY A 111 -9.59 -5.53 0.02
C GLY A 111 -9.40 -6.87 0.69
N VAL A 112 -8.86 -7.83 -0.04
CA VAL A 112 -8.63 -9.20 0.44
C VAL A 112 -7.16 -9.55 0.25
N ALA A 113 -6.55 -10.14 1.28
CA ALA A 113 -5.25 -10.79 1.21
C ALA A 113 -5.40 -12.24 1.71
N HIS A 114 -4.96 -13.20 0.89
CA HIS A 114 -5.06 -14.62 1.15
C HIS A 114 -3.67 -15.26 1.09
N ASP A 115 -3.18 -15.76 2.22
CA ASP A 115 -1.98 -16.58 2.30
C ASP A 115 -2.31 -18.00 1.83
N LEU A 116 -1.86 -18.36 0.65
CA LEU A 116 -2.17 -19.64 0.01
C LEU A 116 -1.49 -20.82 0.72
N GLN A 117 -0.36 -20.60 1.40
CA GLN A 117 0.33 -21.65 2.14
C GLN A 117 -0.42 -22.06 3.42
N THR A 118 -0.89 -21.08 4.19
CA THR A 118 -1.57 -21.31 5.49
C THR A 118 -3.09 -21.28 5.38
N ASN A 119 -3.62 -20.94 4.21
CA ASN A 119 -5.05 -20.72 3.95
C ASN A 119 -5.68 -19.63 4.84
N ARG A 120 -4.87 -18.68 5.33
CA ARG A 120 -5.36 -17.57 6.14
C ARG A 120 -5.83 -16.44 5.23
N VAL A 121 -7.04 -15.94 5.48
CA VAL A 121 -7.65 -14.83 4.72
C VAL A 121 -7.88 -13.65 5.66
N ILE A 122 -7.52 -12.47 5.18
CA ILE A 122 -7.86 -11.19 5.81
C ILE A 122 -8.66 -10.36 4.81
N GLU A 123 -9.81 -9.90 5.25
CA GLU A 123 -10.70 -9.04 4.50
C GLU A 123 -10.86 -7.70 5.22
N VAL A 124 -10.76 -6.59 4.48
CA VAL A 124 -10.85 -5.24 5.04
C VAL A 124 -11.75 -4.40 4.15
N GLN A 125 -12.86 -3.94 4.71
CA GLN A 125 -13.75 -3.01 4.05
C GLN A 125 -13.40 -1.57 4.44
N ILE A 126 -13.34 -0.69 3.46
CA ILE A 126 -13.04 0.73 3.61
C ILE A 126 -14.18 1.53 2.97
N ARG A 127 -14.78 2.44 3.74
CA ARG A 127 -15.64 3.50 3.23
C ARG A 127 -14.81 4.76 3.05
N ARG A 128 -14.65 5.21 1.81
CA ARG A 128 -13.89 6.41 1.44
C ARG A 128 -14.82 7.51 0.98
N LEU A 129 -14.74 8.68 1.65
CA LEU A 129 -15.51 9.85 1.22
C LEU A 129 -14.97 10.37 -0.12
N VAL A 130 -15.86 10.72 -1.00
CA VAL A 130 -15.55 11.43 -2.25
C VAL A 130 -15.26 12.88 -1.91
N GLN A 131 -14.11 13.37 -2.33
CA GLN A 131 -13.71 14.76 -2.14
C GLN A 131 -14.00 15.52 -3.43
N LYS A 132 -15.09 16.30 -3.43
CA LYS A 132 -15.43 17.13 -4.57
C LYS A 132 -14.45 18.30 -4.75
N LYS A 133 -14.29 18.76 -5.98
CA LYS A 133 -13.50 19.94 -6.33
C LYS A 133 -14.01 21.17 -5.57
N LYS A 134 -13.10 22.06 -5.21
CA LYS A 134 -13.46 23.34 -4.55
C LYS A 134 -14.44 24.10 -5.44
N ASN A 135 -15.56 24.54 -4.86
CA ASN A 135 -16.67 25.24 -5.53
C ASN A 135 -17.56 24.36 -6.43
N ALA A 136 -17.42 23.04 -6.48
CA ALA A 136 -18.36 22.16 -7.16
C ALA A 136 -19.62 21.93 -6.32
N ALA A 137 -20.81 21.95 -6.94
CA ALA A 137 -22.08 21.65 -6.26
C ALA A 137 -22.15 20.17 -5.87
N ALA A 138 -21.66 19.27 -6.73
CA ALA A 138 -21.61 17.83 -6.53
C ALA A 138 -20.24 17.29 -6.95
N ALA A 139 -19.92 16.07 -6.52
CA ALA A 139 -18.77 15.32 -7.00
C ALA A 139 -19.03 14.81 -8.41
N ASP A 140 -18.03 14.93 -9.28
CA ASP A 140 -18.06 14.37 -10.63
C ASP A 140 -17.52 12.93 -10.67
N ASP A 141 -17.51 12.31 -11.84
CA ASP A 141 -17.04 10.93 -12.00
C ASP A 141 -15.52 10.80 -11.77
N ASP A 142 -14.73 11.84 -12.07
CA ASP A 142 -13.29 11.87 -11.78
C ASP A 142 -13.06 11.89 -10.26
N ASP A 143 -13.84 12.67 -9.51
CA ASP A 143 -13.78 12.71 -8.05
C ASP A 143 -14.11 11.34 -7.44
N LYS A 144 -15.14 10.65 -7.99
CA LYS A 144 -15.51 9.28 -7.59
C LYS A 144 -14.42 8.27 -7.93
N GLN A 145 -13.86 8.35 -9.14
CA GLN A 145 -12.75 7.47 -9.58
C GLN A 145 -11.50 7.63 -8.70
N LEU A 146 -11.19 8.87 -8.32
CA LEU A 146 -10.08 9.14 -7.38
C LEU A 146 -10.35 8.53 -6.00
N ALA A 147 -11.58 8.62 -5.51
CA ALA A 147 -12.00 8.00 -4.25
C ALA A 147 -11.92 6.46 -4.31
N VAL A 148 -12.34 5.84 -5.44
CA VAL A 148 -12.19 4.40 -5.70
C VAL A 148 -10.72 4.00 -5.65
N SER A 149 -9.85 4.67 -6.40
CA SER A 149 -8.41 4.36 -6.48
C SER A 149 -7.75 4.47 -5.11
N SER A 150 -8.06 5.53 -4.36
CA SER A 150 -7.50 5.72 -3.02
C SER A 150 -8.09 4.72 -2.01
N GLY A 151 -9.37 4.42 -2.09
CA GLY A 151 -10.04 3.41 -1.26
C GLY A 151 -9.46 2.01 -1.47
N THR A 152 -9.26 1.62 -2.73
CA THR A 152 -8.64 0.36 -3.14
C THR A 152 -7.23 0.23 -2.57
N SER A 153 -6.39 1.26 -2.73
CA SER A 153 -5.02 1.26 -2.20
C SER A 153 -5.00 1.10 -0.67
N ILE A 154 -5.92 1.76 0.05
CA ILE A 154 -6.01 1.65 1.50
C ILE A 154 -6.51 0.25 1.92
N ALA A 155 -7.52 -0.29 1.25
CA ALA A 155 -8.10 -1.59 1.57
C ALA A 155 -7.07 -2.72 1.36
N VAL A 156 -6.39 -2.73 0.21
CA VAL A 156 -5.34 -3.71 -0.14
C VAL A 156 -4.16 -3.61 0.83
N ARG A 157 -3.64 -2.39 1.06
CA ARG A 157 -2.57 -2.18 2.04
C ARG A 157 -2.92 -2.76 3.41
N ASN A 158 -4.11 -2.43 3.91
CA ASN A 158 -4.53 -2.86 5.23
C ASN A 158 -4.76 -4.37 5.31
N ALA A 159 -5.26 -5.00 4.25
CA ALA A 159 -5.42 -6.45 4.18
C ALA A 159 -4.06 -7.17 4.25
N ILE A 160 -3.09 -6.75 3.46
CA ILE A 160 -1.72 -7.33 3.45
C ILE A 160 -1.05 -7.15 4.81
N LEU A 161 -1.04 -5.91 5.35
CA LEU A 161 -0.35 -5.60 6.60
C LEU A 161 -1.01 -6.22 7.85
N ARG A 162 -2.28 -6.69 7.75
CA ARG A 162 -2.93 -7.47 8.79
C ARG A 162 -2.73 -8.97 8.62
N LEU A 163 -2.47 -9.43 7.38
CA LEU A 163 -2.19 -10.83 7.11
C LEU A 163 -0.85 -11.25 7.72
N VAL A 164 0.19 -10.44 7.56
CA VAL A 164 1.53 -10.68 8.10
C VAL A 164 1.64 -10.05 9.49
N PRO A 165 2.10 -10.80 10.51
CA PRO A 165 2.26 -10.26 11.86
C PRO A 165 3.14 -9.02 11.88
N ARG A 166 2.65 -7.94 12.50
CA ARG A 166 3.33 -6.64 12.53
C ARG A 166 4.76 -6.71 13.05
N ALA A 167 5.01 -7.52 14.08
CA ALA A 167 6.35 -7.69 14.66
C ALA A 167 7.40 -8.16 13.64
N LEU A 168 6.98 -8.91 12.60
CA LEU A 168 7.87 -9.34 11.52
C LEU A 168 8.17 -8.24 10.51
N LEU A 169 7.33 -7.22 10.44
CA LEU A 169 7.45 -6.12 9.48
C LEU A 169 8.23 -4.92 10.04
N GLU A 170 8.33 -4.80 11.36
CA GLU A 170 8.92 -3.62 12.02
C GLU A 170 10.38 -3.44 11.66
N GLN A 171 11.17 -4.52 11.61
CA GLN A 171 12.59 -4.45 11.23
C GLN A 171 12.79 -3.88 9.82
N ALA A 172 12.06 -4.38 8.84
CA ALA A 172 12.14 -3.91 7.46
C ALA A 172 11.62 -2.47 7.31
N LEU A 173 10.55 -2.11 8.04
CA LEU A 173 10.01 -0.77 8.03
C LEU A 173 11.00 0.24 8.63
N ASP A 174 11.68 -0.11 9.70
CA ASP A 174 12.70 0.74 10.32
C ASP A 174 13.97 0.82 9.46
N ALA A 175 14.35 -0.25 8.78
CA ALA A 175 15.40 -0.23 7.77
C ALA A 175 15.04 0.72 6.61
N ALA A 176 13.79 0.66 6.11
CA ALA A 176 13.31 1.59 5.08
C ALA A 176 13.34 3.05 5.56
N LYS A 177 12.90 3.34 6.80
CA LYS A 177 13.00 4.69 7.36
C LYS A 177 14.44 5.21 7.38
N ARG A 178 15.39 4.39 7.84
CA ARG A 178 16.82 4.74 7.85
C ARG A 178 17.35 4.99 6.44
N ALA A 179 17.00 4.14 5.47
CA ALA A 179 17.43 4.27 4.08
C ALA A 179 16.78 5.46 3.37
N ALA A 180 15.50 5.75 3.65
CA ALA A 180 14.76 6.89 3.11
C ALA A 180 15.40 8.22 3.52
N THR A 181 15.93 8.27 4.73
CA THR A 181 16.62 9.45 5.20
C THR A 181 18.00 9.65 4.51
N GLY A 182 18.52 8.74 3.65
CA GLY A 182 19.80 8.84 2.89
C GLY A 182 21.05 8.57 3.74
N LYS A 183 22.21 8.61 3.10
CA LYS A 183 23.50 8.45 3.78
C LYS A 183 23.89 9.74 4.48
N GLY A 184 24.12 9.69 5.77
CA GLY A 184 24.57 10.80 6.61
C GLY A 184 24.18 10.58 8.07
N THR A 185 25.01 11.05 8.98
CA THR A 185 24.65 11.05 10.41
C THR A 185 23.48 12.03 10.65
N ILE A 186 22.78 11.88 11.76
CA ILE A 186 21.70 12.81 12.10
C ILE A 186 22.22 14.25 12.22
N GLU A 187 23.49 14.42 12.67
CA GLU A 187 24.16 15.72 12.77
C GLU A 187 24.36 16.34 11.39
N GLN A 188 24.81 15.54 10.41
CA GLN A 188 24.99 16.03 9.03
C GLN A 188 23.67 16.50 8.44
N ARG A 189 22.57 15.75 8.69
CA ARG A 189 21.23 16.11 8.18
C ARG A 189 20.66 17.33 8.86
N ARG A 190 20.87 17.47 10.17
CA ARG A 190 20.52 18.69 10.91
C ARG A 190 21.22 19.90 10.28
N ALA A 191 22.51 19.75 10.00
CA ALA A 191 23.30 20.80 9.34
C ALA A 191 22.82 21.07 7.90
N ASP A 192 22.43 20.03 7.14
CA ASP A 192 21.90 20.19 5.78
C ASP A 192 20.52 20.87 5.80
N ALA A 193 19.66 20.53 6.75
CA ALA A 193 18.37 21.18 6.92
C ALA A 193 18.53 22.66 7.27
N VAL A 194 19.40 22.99 8.22
CA VAL A 194 19.70 24.40 8.57
C VAL A 194 20.20 25.17 7.35
N ARG A 195 21.11 24.59 6.55
CA ARG A 195 21.60 25.22 5.31
C ARG A 195 20.50 25.41 4.27
N ALA A 196 19.63 24.42 4.10
CA ALA A 196 18.51 24.49 3.17
C ALA A 196 17.52 25.60 3.55
N PHE A 197 17.16 25.69 4.81
CA PHE A 197 16.29 26.78 5.31
C PHE A 197 16.94 28.14 5.22
N ALA A 198 18.23 28.25 5.53
CA ALA A 198 18.98 29.49 5.38
C ALA A 198 19.02 29.97 3.90
N SER A 199 19.07 29.06 2.93
CA SER A 199 19.06 29.41 1.50
C SER A 199 17.74 30.07 1.04
N VAL A 200 16.65 29.88 1.78
CA VAL A 200 15.34 30.50 1.55
C VAL A 200 15.03 31.61 2.55
N GLY A 201 16.04 32.07 3.30
CA GLY A 201 15.91 33.21 4.22
C GLY A 201 15.31 32.87 5.61
N VAL A 202 15.25 31.60 5.97
CA VAL A 202 14.79 31.15 7.29
C VAL A 202 15.99 30.72 8.11
N ASP A 203 16.21 31.36 9.25
CA ASP A 203 17.28 31.01 10.18
C ASP A 203 16.94 29.76 11.01
N GLU A 204 17.91 29.25 11.76
CA GLU A 204 17.75 28.05 12.60
C GLU A 204 16.62 28.23 13.62
N ALA A 205 16.49 29.39 14.23
CA ALA A 205 15.45 29.65 15.20
C ALA A 205 14.04 29.62 14.58
N GLY A 206 13.88 30.16 13.38
CA GLY A 206 12.65 30.10 12.58
C GLY A 206 12.29 28.65 12.18
N MET A 207 13.29 27.88 11.76
CA MET A 207 13.12 26.45 11.45
C MET A 207 12.66 25.68 12.69
N LEU A 208 13.35 25.82 13.82
CA LEU A 208 13.01 25.12 15.06
C LEU A 208 11.61 25.48 15.57
N THR A 209 11.23 26.76 15.47
CA THR A 209 9.88 27.22 15.82
C THR A 209 8.82 26.57 14.93
N ALA A 210 9.07 26.46 13.63
CA ALA A 210 8.12 25.87 12.68
C ALA A 210 7.88 24.37 12.92
N ILE A 211 8.90 23.63 13.36
CA ILE A 211 8.78 22.21 13.68
C ILE A 211 8.49 21.91 15.17
N GLY A 212 8.43 22.97 16.02
CA GLY A 212 8.10 22.84 17.44
C GLY A 212 9.19 22.16 18.26
N ARG A 213 10.47 22.43 17.97
CA ARG A 213 11.63 21.91 18.70
C ARG A 213 12.35 23.02 19.45
N ALA A 214 12.94 22.67 20.61
CA ALA A 214 13.64 23.63 21.46
C ALA A 214 15.08 23.89 21.00
N GLY A 215 15.73 22.87 20.43
CA GLY A 215 17.10 22.93 19.93
C GLY A 215 17.31 21.97 18.75
N ILE A 216 18.42 22.18 18.03
CA ILE A 216 18.78 21.35 16.88
C ILE A 216 19.02 19.88 17.26
N GLU A 217 19.45 19.65 18.49
CA GLU A 217 19.66 18.34 19.08
C GLU A 217 18.35 17.57 19.30
N ASP A 218 17.22 18.26 19.44
CA ASP A 218 15.88 17.67 19.59
C ASP A 218 15.23 17.32 18.26
N VAL A 219 15.84 17.74 17.14
CA VAL A 219 15.33 17.43 15.78
C VAL A 219 15.60 15.97 15.49
N SER A 220 14.53 15.20 15.36
CA SER A 220 14.58 13.77 15.05
C SER A 220 14.68 13.50 13.54
N ILE A 221 14.93 12.24 13.18
CA ILE A 221 14.89 11.82 11.77
C ILE A 221 13.50 12.04 11.15
N ASP A 222 12.45 11.96 11.94
CA ASP A 222 11.07 12.16 11.47
C ASP A 222 10.73 13.65 11.23
N ASP A 223 11.53 14.56 11.74
CA ASP A 223 11.39 16.01 11.55
C ASP A 223 12.15 16.51 10.29
N LEU A 224 13.13 15.73 9.79
CA LEU A 224 14.01 16.01 8.65
C LEU A 224 13.52 15.34 7.37
#